data_ba297a94a0943271d42cbe28b3e3205a
#
_entry.id   ba297a94a0943271d42cbe28b3e3205a
#
_cell.length_a   1.000
_cell.length_b   1.000
_cell.length_c   1.000
_cell.angle_alpha   90.00
_cell.angle_beta   90.00
_cell.angle_gamma   90.00
#
_symmetry.space_group_name_H-M   'P 1'
#
loop_
_entity.id
_entity.type
_entity.pdbx_description
1 polymer ?
#
loop_
_entity_poly.entity_id
_entity_poly.type
_entity_poly.pdbx_seq_one_letter_code
_entity_poly.pdbx_strand_id
1 'polypeptide(L)'
;YPEEDTAASLEAQCGNFKLGAKIIGEAYLDTSSVNALTWMISSTSKVPEAALKFLNLTFTDKEVVNLIIYGIEGRDYVKDAEDFVSYPEGQDASTVPYTAQLSCGVLGNFFIMYPMAGTNKESLDWELEQNKEAKTSNAMGFSFNSSSVKTEYTAVANVVSQYLPG
;
A
#
# COMPACT_ATOMS: atom_id res chain seq x y z
N TYR A 1 -13.86 11.52 2.80
CA TYR A 1 -13.27 10.93 4.02
C TYR A 1 -13.03 9.45 3.79
N PRO A 2 -12.06 8.80 4.48
CA PRO A 2 -11.68 7.41 4.22
C PRO A 2 -12.83 6.40 4.37
N GLU A 3 -13.81 6.67 5.22
CA GLU A 3 -15.00 5.84 5.36
C GLU A 3 -15.85 5.84 4.08
N GLU A 4 -16.02 7.00 3.45
CA GLU A 4 -16.78 7.16 2.20
C GLU A 4 -16.04 6.54 1.02
N ASP A 5 -14.73 6.76 0.93
CA ASP A 5 -13.87 6.20 -0.13
C ASP A 5 -13.83 4.68 -0.06
N THR A 6 -13.72 4.11 1.16
CA THR A 6 -13.79 2.66 1.38
C THR A 6 -15.14 2.09 0.98
N ALA A 7 -16.22 2.73 1.37
CA ALA A 7 -17.57 2.31 0.99
C ALA A 7 -17.72 2.33 -0.55
N ALA A 8 -17.33 3.43 -1.20
CA ALA A 8 -17.43 3.58 -2.65
C ALA A 8 -16.60 2.53 -3.42
N SER A 9 -15.39 2.23 -2.95
CA SER A 9 -14.51 1.23 -3.59
C SER A 9 -15.07 -0.20 -3.56
N LEU A 10 -15.92 -0.51 -2.58
CA LEU A 10 -16.52 -1.83 -2.41
C LEU A 10 -17.91 -1.95 -3.04
N GLU A 11 -18.56 -0.85 -3.41
CA GLU A 11 -19.93 -0.87 -3.96
C GLU A 11 -20.04 -1.75 -5.22
N ALA A 12 -19.06 -1.68 -6.13
CA ALA A 12 -19.06 -2.48 -7.36
C ALA A 12 -18.96 -3.99 -7.06
N GLN A 13 -18.23 -4.40 -6.04
CA GLN A 13 -18.08 -5.80 -5.63
C GLN A 13 -19.33 -6.30 -4.90
N CYS A 14 -20.09 -5.40 -4.30
CA CYS A 14 -21.32 -5.71 -3.57
C CYS A 14 -22.59 -5.48 -4.41
N GLY A 15 -22.52 -5.62 -5.74
CA GLY A 15 -23.70 -5.51 -6.62
C GLY A 15 -24.21 -4.09 -6.78
N ASN A 16 -23.36 -3.09 -6.66
CA ASN A 16 -23.65 -1.66 -6.74
C ASN A 16 -24.66 -1.16 -5.67
N PHE A 17 -24.80 -1.87 -4.56
CA PHE A 17 -25.55 -1.35 -3.42
C PHE A 17 -24.78 -0.22 -2.74
N LYS A 18 -25.53 0.80 -2.30
CA LYS A 18 -24.93 1.87 -1.48
C LYS A 18 -24.46 1.31 -0.15
N LEU A 19 -23.17 1.47 0.11
CA LEU A 19 -22.52 1.00 1.31
C LEU A 19 -22.23 2.15 2.27
N GLY A 20 -22.24 1.85 3.56
CA GLY A 20 -21.70 2.72 4.59
C GLY A 20 -20.47 2.05 5.24
N ALA A 21 -19.42 2.79 5.46
CA ALA A 21 -18.27 2.35 6.23
C ALA A 21 -18.15 3.14 7.52
N LYS A 22 -17.62 2.52 8.57
CA LYS A 22 -17.36 3.18 9.86
C LYS A 22 -16.08 2.64 10.48
N ILE A 23 -15.19 3.55 10.87
CA ILE A 23 -14.00 3.23 11.66
C ILE A 23 -14.45 2.83 13.06
N ILE A 24 -14.12 1.63 13.50
CA ILE A 24 -14.50 1.07 14.81
C ILE A 24 -13.34 0.97 15.79
N GLY A 25 -12.12 1.31 15.38
CA GLY A 25 -10.93 1.23 16.23
C GLY A 25 -9.98 2.39 16.00
N GLU A 26 -9.07 2.61 16.95
CA GLU A 26 -7.99 3.56 16.80
C GLU A 26 -6.85 2.97 15.96
N ALA A 27 -6.08 3.82 15.27
CA ALA A 27 -4.87 3.41 14.59
C ALA A 27 -3.85 2.84 15.58
N TYR A 28 -3.31 1.66 15.25
CA TYR A 28 -2.43 0.92 16.14
C TYR A 28 -1.26 0.32 15.37
N LEU A 29 -0.05 0.50 15.89
CA LEU A 29 1.18 -0.03 15.31
C LEU A 29 1.72 -1.16 16.18
N ASP A 30 1.94 -2.30 15.57
CA ASP A 30 2.63 -3.45 16.16
C ASP A 30 3.77 -3.93 15.24
N THR A 31 4.48 -4.97 15.64
CA THR A 31 5.59 -5.53 14.86
C THR A 31 5.13 -6.06 13.51
N SER A 32 3.92 -6.60 13.42
CA SER A 32 3.39 -7.16 12.18
C SER A 32 3.02 -6.07 11.17
N SER A 33 2.45 -4.96 11.64
CA SER A 33 2.15 -3.78 10.82
C SER A 33 3.42 -3.19 10.19
N VAL A 34 4.48 -3.03 10.98
CA VAL A 34 5.75 -2.45 10.50
C VAL A 34 6.47 -3.39 9.52
N ASN A 35 6.35 -4.71 9.72
CA ASN A 35 7.03 -5.71 8.89
C ASN A 35 6.13 -6.31 7.78
N ALA A 36 4.92 -5.78 7.58
CA ALA A 36 3.97 -6.32 6.61
C ALA A 36 4.53 -6.36 5.19
N LEU A 37 5.27 -5.32 4.81
CA LEU A 37 5.94 -5.21 3.53
C LEU A 37 7.39 -4.79 3.75
N THR A 38 8.32 -5.70 3.55
CA THR A 38 9.76 -5.45 3.79
C THR A 38 10.56 -5.73 2.54
N TRP A 39 11.33 -4.77 2.10
CA TRP A 39 12.35 -4.94 1.06
C TRP A 39 13.67 -5.33 1.69
N MET A 40 14.34 -6.31 1.12
CA MET A 40 15.61 -6.83 1.62
C MET A 40 16.65 -6.86 0.52
N ILE A 41 17.91 -6.60 0.91
CA ILE A 41 19.06 -6.78 0.04
C ILE A 41 19.66 -8.13 0.32
N SER A 42 19.81 -8.97 -0.74
CA SER A 42 20.40 -10.30 -0.60
C SER A 42 21.82 -10.21 -0.02
N SER A 43 22.14 -11.10 0.91
CA SER A 43 23.51 -11.27 1.45
C SER A 43 24.52 -11.69 0.36
N THR A 44 24.07 -12.20 -0.77
CA THR A 44 24.91 -12.55 -1.91
C THR A 44 25.09 -11.42 -2.92
N SER A 45 24.48 -10.27 -2.68
CA SER A 45 24.64 -9.10 -3.55
C SER A 45 26.10 -8.71 -3.69
N LYS A 46 26.53 -8.43 -4.93
CA LYS A 46 27.89 -7.93 -5.22
C LYS A 46 28.03 -6.42 -5.03
N VAL A 47 26.90 -5.70 -4.95
CA VAL A 47 26.82 -4.24 -4.85
C VAL A 47 25.75 -3.81 -3.83
N PRO A 48 25.80 -4.27 -2.57
CA PRO A 48 24.74 -4.01 -1.59
C PRO A 48 24.54 -2.53 -1.30
N GLU A 49 25.62 -1.73 -1.32
CA GLU A 49 25.53 -0.28 -1.12
C GLU A 49 24.76 0.43 -2.24
N ALA A 50 24.96 0.01 -3.49
CA ALA A 50 24.22 0.56 -4.61
C ALA A 50 22.74 0.18 -4.53
N ALA A 51 22.44 -1.06 -4.14
CA ALA A 51 21.07 -1.53 -3.91
C ALA A 51 20.40 -0.72 -2.79
N LEU A 52 21.10 -0.44 -1.69
CA LEU A 52 20.56 0.38 -0.60
C LEU A 52 20.31 1.83 -1.06
N LYS A 53 21.23 2.42 -1.81
CA LYS A 53 21.04 3.76 -2.37
C LYS A 53 19.81 3.81 -3.28
N PHE A 54 19.62 2.81 -4.15
CA PHE A 54 18.45 2.73 -5.00
C PHE A 54 17.15 2.63 -4.18
N LEU A 55 17.10 1.74 -3.17
CA LEU A 55 15.95 1.65 -2.28
C LEU A 55 15.68 2.98 -1.55
N ASN A 56 16.73 3.66 -1.09
CA ASN A 56 16.56 4.96 -0.43
C ASN A 56 15.93 6.01 -1.38
N LEU A 57 16.29 5.99 -2.69
CA LEU A 57 15.67 6.89 -3.66
C LEU A 57 14.17 6.68 -3.79
N THR A 58 13.67 5.45 -3.67
CA THR A 58 12.22 5.19 -3.72
C THR A 58 11.45 5.80 -2.53
N PHE A 59 12.15 6.17 -1.46
CA PHE A 59 11.56 6.83 -0.29
C PHE A 59 11.77 8.34 -0.24
N THR A 60 12.72 8.88 -1.02
CA THR A 60 13.17 10.27 -0.90
C THR A 60 13.07 11.06 -2.19
N ASP A 61 13.00 10.39 -3.34
CA ASP A 61 13.00 11.03 -4.66
C ASP A 61 11.67 10.79 -5.38
N LYS A 62 10.90 11.88 -5.53
CA LYS A 62 9.58 11.86 -6.16
C LYS A 62 9.64 11.41 -7.62
N GLU A 63 10.68 11.79 -8.37
CA GLU A 63 10.80 11.43 -9.79
C GLU A 63 11.08 9.94 -9.95
N VAL A 64 12.02 9.40 -9.14
CA VAL A 64 12.38 7.97 -9.19
C VAL A 64 11.19 7.08 -8.86
N VAL A 65 10.46 7.37 -7.79
CA VAL A 65 9.32 6.52 -7.40
C VAL A 65 8.20 6.59 -8.43
N ASN A 66 7.87 7.77 -8.94
CA ASN A 66 6.80 7.91 -9.93
C ASN A 66 7.17 7.32 -11.29
N LEU A 67 8.45 7.39 -11.70
CA LEU A 67 8.94 6.70 -12.89
C LEU A 67 8.75 5.18 -12.78
N ILE A 68 9.03 4.61 -11.62
CA ILE A 68 8.85 3.16 -11.39
C ILE A 68 7.37 2.78 -11.38
N ILE A 69 6.51 3.60 -10.78
CA ILE A 69 5.08 3.28 -10.62
C ILE A 69 4.30 3.54 -11.91
N TYR A 70 4.50 4.69 -12.53
CA TYR A 70 3.67 5.16 -13.64
C TYR A 70 4.37 5.13 -15.00
N GLY A 71 5.72 5.10 -15.03
CA GLY A 71 6.49 5.18 -16.28
C GLY A 71 6.77 6.61 -16.73
N ILE A 72 6.61 6.88 -18.01
CA ILE A 72 7.00 8.14 -18.65
C ILE A 72 5.77 9.01 -18.89
N GLU A 73 5.82 10.25 -18.40
CA GLU A 73 4.78 11.25 -18.63
C GLU A 73 4.58 11.52 -20.13
N GLY A 74 3.33 11.64 -20.55
CA GLY A 74 2.92 11.83 -21.94
C GLY A 74 2.88 10.54 -22.77
N ARG A 75 3.48 9.44 -22.28
CA ARG A 75 3.42 8.12 -22.93
C ARG A 75 2.56 7.13 -22.13
N ASP A 76 2.85 6.98 -20.86
CA ASP A 76 2.22 5.98 -19.99
C ASP A 76 1.16 6.61 -19.08
N TYR A 77 1.32 7.87 -18.74
CA TYR A 77 0.38 8.66 -17.95
C TYR A 77 0.40 10.14 -18.35
N VAL A 78 -0.60 10.87 -17.95
CA VAL A 78 -0.68 12.33 -18.02
C VAL A 78 -0.97 12.90 -16.65
N LYS A 79 -0.52 14.15 -16.40
CA LYS A 79 -0.82 14.88 -15.15
C LYS A 79 -1.69 16.08 -15.42
N ASP A 80 -2.57 16.41 -14.48
CA ASP A 80 -3.26 17.68 -14.45
C ASP A 80 -2.44 18.75 -13.70
N ALA A 81 -3.02 19.94 -13.55
CA ALA A 81 -2.38 21.08 -12.89
C ALA A 81 -2.15 20.88 -11.37
N GLU A 82 -2.76 19.89 -10.77
CA GLU A 82 -2.69 19.56 -9.35
C GLU A 82 -1.85 18.30 -9.08
N ASP A 83 -1.10 17.84 -10.09
CA ASP A 83 -0.28 16.62 -10.05
C ASP A 83 -1.08 15.30 -9.93
N PHE A 84 -2.39 15.29 -10.19
CA PHE A 84 -3.12 14.03 -10.31
C PHE A 84 -2.81 13.33 -11.62
N VAL A 85 -2.52 12.03 -11.54
CA VAL A 85 -2.23 11.22 -12.72
C VAL A 85 -3.47 10.51 -13.23
N SER A 86 -3.57 10.42 -14.55
CA SER A 86 -4.56 9.60 -15.26
C SER A 86 -3.90 8.91 -16.45
N TYR A 87 -4.58 7.90 -16.99
CA TYR A 87 -4.12 7.30 -18.24
C TYR A 87 -4.40 8.26 -19.40
N PRO A 88 -3.58 8.25 -20.49
CA PRO A 88 -3.84 9.02 -21.67
C PRO A 88 -5.24 8.74 -22.25
N GLU A 89 -5.80 9.70 -22.99
CA GLU A 89 -7.15 9.57 -23.57
C GLU A 89 -7.33 8.26 -24.35
N GLY A 90 -8.39 7.53 -24.05
CA GLY A 90 -8.71 6.24 -24.67
C GLY A 90 -7.86 5.07 -24.19
N GLN A 91 -7.04 5.25 -23.16
CA GLN A 91 -6.21 4.19 -22.56
C GLN A 91 -6.60 3.92 -21.11
N ASP A 92 -6.20 2.75 -20.64
CA ASP A 92 -6.38 2.29 -19.28
C ASP A 92 -5.14 1.48 -18.82
N ALA A 93 -5.16 0.94 -17.60
CA ALA A 93 -4.08 0.15 -17.03
C ALA A 93 -3.68 -1.08 -17.87
N SER A 94 -4.56 -1.56 -18.74
CA SER A 94 -4.31 -2.74 -19.60
C SER A 94 -3.74 -2.38 -20.97
N THR A 95 -3.91 -1.13 -21.40
CA THR A 95 -3.58 -0.66 -22.75
C THR A 95 -2.38 0.27 -22.82
N VAL A 96 -2.03 0.93 -21.72
CA VAL A 96 -0.79 1.75 -21.66
C VAL A 96 0.46 0.88 -21.83
N PRO A 97 1.54 1.41 -22.46
CA PRO A 97 2.77 0.65 -22.66
C PRO A 97 3.43 0.18 -21.36
N TYR A 98 3.28 0.95 -20.29
CA TYR A 98 3.80 0.62 -18.98
C TYR A 98 2.94 1.16 -17.84
N THR A 99 2.69 0.32 -16.85
CA THR A 99 2.30 0.67 -15.48
C THR A 99 2.69 -0.47 -14.56
N ALA A 100 3.27 -0.17 -13.40
CA ALA A 100 3.62 -1.21 -12.45
C ALA A 100 2.40 -1.82 -11.76
N GLN A 101 1.24 -1.15 -11.78
CA GLN A 101 0.01 -1.53 -11.07
C GLN A 101 0.27 -1.92 -9.60
N LEU A 102 1.30 -1.33 -9.00
CA LEU A 102 1.63 -1.57 -7.61
C LEU A 102 0.65 -0.82 -6.73
N SER A 103 0.03 -1.54 -5.82
CA SER A 103 -0.81 -0.91 -4.81
C SER A 103 0.04 -0.03 -3.89
N CYS A 104 -0.59 0.97 -3.34
CA CYS A 104 0.02 1.95 -2.44
C CYS A 104 0.82 1.28 -1.32
N GLY A 105 2.02 1.77 -1.07
CA GLY A 105 2.89 1.30 0.01
C GLY A 105 3.68 0.02 -0.27
N VAL A 106 3.53 -0.62 -1.44
CA VAL A 106 4.33 -1.82 -1.79
C VAL A 106 5.77 -1.45 -2.10
N LEU A 107 6.02 -0.31 -2.76
CA LEU A 107 7.37 0.16 -3.09
C LEU A 107 7.53 1.62 -2.71
N GLY A 108 8.49 1.90 -1.83
CA GLY A 108 8.87 3.26 -1.50
C GLY A 108 7.87 4.01 -0.62
N ASN A 109 7.95 5.33 -0.65
CA ASN A 109 7.11 6.21 0.14
C ASN A 109 5.86 6.61 -0.66
N PHE A 110 4.71 6.10 -0.26
CA PHE A 110 3.42 6.40 -0.87
C PHE A 110 3.08 7.90 -0.88
N PHE A 111 3.45 8.63 0.16
CA PHE A 111 3.10 10.04 0.30
C PHE A 111 3.86 11.00 -0.61
N ILE A 112 4.87 10.52 -1.36
CA ILE A 112 5.55 11.29 -2.42
C ILE A 112 5.17 10.83 -3.82
N MET A 113 4.31 9.82 -3.96
CA MET A 113 3.75 9.42 -5.25
C MET A 113 2.70 10.43 -5.73
N TYR A 114 2.52 10.51 -7.03
CA TYR A 114 1.41 11.26 -7.60
C TYR A 114 0.10 10.53 -7.30
N PRO A 115 -0.94 11.23 -6.81
CA PRO A 115 -2.24 10.60 -6.61
C PRO A 115 -2.90 10.31 -7.96
N MET A 116 -3.64 9.21 -8.06
CA MET A 116 -4.48 8.92 -9.21
C MET A 116 -5.68 9.88 -9.25
N ALA A 117 -6.09 10.25 -10.46
CA ALA A 117 -7.32 11.02 -10.66
C ALA A 117 -8.52 10.31 -10.01
N GLY A 118 -9.29 11.05 -9.24
CA GLY A 118 -10.38 10.52 -8.43
C GLY A 118 -9.99 10.15 -6.99
N THR A 119 -8.70 10.19 -6.64
CA THR A 119 -8.27 10.06 -5.24
C THR A 119 -8.66 11.32 -4.47
N ASN A 120 -9.21 11.15 -3.27
CA ASN A 120 -9.49 12.26 -2.39
C ASN A 120 -8.21 12.68 -1.65
N LYS A 121 -7.75 13.92 -1.88
CA LYS A 121 -6.53 14.44 -1.24
C LYS A 121 -6.67 14.53 0.28
N GLU A 122 -7.84 14.86 0.77
CA GLU A 122 -8.11 14.94 2.22
C GLU A 122 -7.97 13.55 2.88
N SER A 123 -8.29 12.48 2.17
CA SER A 123 -8.07 11.11 2.64
C SER A 123 -6.59 10.78 2.78
N LEU A 124 -5.74 11.22 1.86
CA LEU A 124 -4.29 11.03 1.95
C LEU A 124 -3.68 11.79 3.12
N ASP A 125 -4.08 13.04 3.32
CA ASP A 125 -3.64 13.86 4.44
C ASP A 125 -4.09 13.24 5.78
N TRP A 126 -5.31 12.71 5.83
CA TRP A 126 -5.82 12.00 6.99
C TRP A 126 -5.04 10.71 7.30
N GLU A 127 -4.70 9.91 6.27
CA GLU A 127 -3.88 8.70 6.46
C GLU A 127 -2.49 9.04 7.03
N LEU A 128 -1.89 10.14 6.56
CA LEU A 128 -0.60 10.60 7.07
C LEU A 128 -0.70 11.01 8.55
N GLU A 129 -1.73 11.76 8.94
CA GLU A 129 -1.94 12.15 10.34
C GLU A 129 -2.27 10.93 11.21
N GLN A 130 -3.09 10.00 10.73
CA GLN A 130 -3.38 8.76 11.44
C GLN A 130 -2.11 7.95 11.72
N ASN A 131 -1.18 7.89 10.76
CA ASN A 131 0.11 7.21 10.96
C ASN A 131 0.98 7.90 12.02
N LYS A 132 0.93 9.23 12.11
CA LYS A 132 1.68 10.00 13.14
C LYS A 132 1.10 9.81 14.54
N GLU A 133 -0.22 9.71 14.64
CA GLU A 133 -0.96 9.61 15.89
C GLU A 133 -1.20 8.17 16.36
N ALA A 134 -0.86 7.18 15.51
CA ALA A 134 -1.10 5.77 15.80
C ALA A 134 -0.47 5.33 17.11
N LYS A 135 -1.24 4.63 17.95
CA LYS A 135 -0.76 4.08 19.20
C LYS A 135 0.22 2.94 18.95
N THR A 136 1.39 3.01 19.55
CA THR A 136 2.38 1.94 19.45
C THR A 136 2.09 0.85 20.49
N SER A 137 2.11 -0.40 20.04
CA SER A 137 1.99 -1.56 20.92
C SER A 137 3.06 -1.61 21.99
N ASN A 138 2.69 -1.93 23.22
CA ASN A 138 3.65 -2.25 24.27
C ASN A 138 4.49 -3.50 23.94
N ALA A 139 4.05 -4.33 22.99
CA ALA A 139 4.75 -5.50 22.49
C ALA A 139 5.50 -5.21 21.17
N MET A 140 5.73 -3.94 20.81
CA MET A 140 6.53 -3.58 19.63
C MET A 140 7.92 -4.21 19.71
N GLY A 141 8.35 -4.85 18.62
CA GLY A 141 9.59 -5.64 18.55
C GLY A 141 9.42 -7.12 18.93
N PHE A 142 8.29 -7.52 19.51
CA PHE A 142 8.01 -8.93 19.77
C PHE A 142 7.51 -9.61 18.50
N SER A 143 8.07 -10.81 18.23
CA SER A 143 7.59 -11.72 17.19
C SER A 143 7.46 -13.12 17.79
N PHE A 144 6.28 -13.69 17.72
CA PHE A 144 6.04 -15.03 18.22
C PHE A 144 6.72 -16.09 17.34
N ASN A 145 7.61 -16.86 17.93
CA ASN A 145 8.23 -18.01 17.26
C ASN A 145 7.35 -19.25 17.40
N SER A 146 6.61 -19.59 16.34
CA SER A 146 5.69 -20.73 16.33
C SER A 146 6.37 -22.08 16.06
N SER A 147 7.69 -22.15 15.93
CA SER A 147 8.40 -23.38 15.51
C SER A 147 8.12 -24.56 16.43
N SER A 148 8.05 -24.34 17.75
CA SER A 148 7.79 -25.39 18.75
C SER A 148 6.34 -25.87 18.82
N VAL A 149 5.40 -25.07 18.27
CA VAL A 149 3.94 -25.32 18.28
C VAL A 149 3.33 -25.26 16.88
N LYS A 150 4.15 -25.56 15.87
CA LYS A 150 3.75 -25.41 14.47
C LYS A 150 2.53 -26.25 14.09
N THR A 151 2.41 -27.45 14.63
CA THR A 151 1.29 -28.38 14.36
C THR A 151 -0.01 -27.80 14.91
N GLU A 152 -0.01 -27.35 16.15
CA GLU A 152 -1.16 -26.75 16.82
C GLU A 152 -1.55 -25.44 16.17
N TYR A 153 -0.57 -24.60 15.86
CA TYR A 153 -0.78 -23.35 15.14
C TYR A 153 -1.47 -23.60 13.78
N THR A 154 -0.96 -24.56 13.00
CA THR A 154 -1.54 -24.91 11.70
C THR A 154 -2.95 -25.46 11.83
N ALA A 155 -3.20 -26.30 12.83
CA ALA A 155 -4.54 -26.85 13.09
C ALA A 155 -5.55 -25.73 13.41
N VAL A 156 -5.18 -24.78 14.27
CA VAL A 156 -6.01 -23.61 14.60
C VAL A 156 -6.24 -22.74 13.38
N ALA A 157 -5.18 -22.43 12.60
CA ALA A 157 -5.28 -21.62 11.39
C ALA A 157 -6.24 -22.24 10.37
N ASN A 158 -6.20 -23.56 10.18
CA ASN A 158 -7.10 -24.28 9.28
C ASN A 158 -8.55 -24.18 9.73
N VAL A 159 -8.82 -24.33 11.04
CA VAL A 159 -10.18 -24.19 11.59
C VAL A 159 -10.67 -22.74 11.39
N VAL A 160 -9.85 -21.76 11.72
CA VAL A 160 -10.19 -20.34 11.51
C VAL A 160 -10.52 -20.07 10.05
N SER A 161 -9.67 -20.51 9.10
CA SER A 161 -9.90 -20.33 7.66
C SER A 161 -11.17 -21.04 7.16
N GLN A 162 -11.56 -22.14 7.76
CA GLN A 162 -12.76 -22.87 7.39
C GLN A 162 -14.05 -22.13 7.76
N TYR A 163 -14.03 -21.35 8.83
CA TYR A 163 -15.20 -20.66 9.39
C TYR A 163 -15.19 -19.14 9.19
N LEU A 164 -14.09 -18.57 8.69
CA LEU A 164 -14.10 -17.18 8.25
C LEU A 164 -14.86 -17.11 6.91
N PRO A 165 -15.86 -16.25 6.80
CA PRO A 165 -16.50 -15.98 5.51
C PRO A 165 -15.46 -15.37 4.56
N GLY A 166 -15.45 -15.89 3.32
CA GLY A 166 -14.60 -15.35 2.25
C GLY A 166 -15.09 -14.00 1.76
#